data_473c6a13d431a2cfed21fc4c9b7f01a2
#
_entry.id   473c6a13d431a2cfed21fc4c9b7f01a2
#
_cell.length_a   1.000
_cell.length_b   1.000
_cell.length_c   1.000
_cell.angle_alpha   90.00
_cell.angle_beta   90.00
_cell.angle_gamma   90.00
#
_symmetry.space_group_name_H-M   'P 1'
#
loop_
_entity.id
_entity.type
_entity.pdbx_description
1 polymer ?
#
loop_
_entity_poly.entity_id
_entity_poly.type
_entity_poly.pdbx_seq_one_letter_code
_entity_poly.pdbx_strand_id
1 'polypeptide(L)'
;MIILAAAVAMLFFLLSGCSAPAAAVQVPTDEPAPDLSSPAATDTDAIPPAESVAANASGTPTDGVGAEPLVTLLAATPPPTPTRPPMVLPTPTPSPTSFPSRAGVVTGTLVNVRGGPGTTYPILATVEGGTTYQLDGRNEDGSWLQVCCLADVGGDADAQGWISADLLDVTMDDAISDALPVVEAPPPPTPAAETVTAAAGGNQSAPAPGDGGEAARLAAAPAAGLPGDGGFGPPSGTNPLTGQPLAGGRAGQRPVIVCINNDYAARPQLGISQADVMYEYLMEGFGITRFSGVFYGEDVAQIGPVRSARLINYYMAPLYKAGLACSGASDQVRYALKNNMPAPYMDIDLDDPSNTRYSVSIGNDYRTRLRTSTEKLRRWLADWGVEQAAGVRGFTFGDLPGGGAPATSISIPYPSGTGSQVSYQYDPGNGRYLRFLGGAAQLDGNTGAQVGVENVVVQYVPHQVTDIVEDSLGSRSIRLKLFGSGPAIVFRDGQAFPGIWRSESQGDTPRFYGEDGSEIFLKPGHTWISVTPLDYAISYQ
;
A
#
# COMPACT_ATOMS: atom_id res chain seq x y z
N MET A 1 56.04 -47.34 20.19
CA MET A 1 55.96 -48.61 20.91
C MET A 1 54.52 -48.97 21.10
N ILE A 2 54.09 -50.02 20.38
CA ILE A 2 52.94 -50.89 20.56
C ILE A 2 51.57 -50.29 20.21
N ILE A 3 50.98 -50.46 18.97
CA ILE A 3 50.42 -51.62 18.28
C ILE A 3 49.27 -52.32 19.07
N LEU A 4 48.04 -52.28 18.51
CA LEU A 4 47.13 -53.41 18.13
C LEU A 4 45.73 -52.82 17.97
N ALA A 5 45.03 -52.77 16.86
CA ALA A 5 44.59 -53.75 15.86
C ALA A 5 43.57 -54.79 16.38
N ALA A 6 42.53 -54.95 15.60
CA ALA A 6 41.56 -56.08 15.47
C ALA A 6 40.20 -55.80 16.20
N ALA A 7 39.06 -56.27 15.71
CA ALA A 7 38.67 -56.96 14.48
C ALA A 7 37.15 -56.92 14.34
N VAL A 8 36.71 -57.04 13.11
CA VAL A 8 35.41 -57.44 12.54
C VAL A 8 34.73 -58.62 13.29
N ALA A 9 33.41 -58.51 13.49
CA ALA A 9 32.56 -59.71 13.58
C ALA A 9 31.21 -59.41 12.90
N MET A 10 31.05 -59.99 11.74
CA MET A 10 29.84 -60.24 10.97
C MET A 10 29.05 -61.32 11.68
N LEU A 11 27.77 -61.20 11.93
CA LEU A 11 26.91 -62.31 12.26
C LEU A 11 25.62 -62.21 11.45
N PHE A 12 25.52 -63.08 10.47
CA PHE A 12 24.32 -63.52 9.78
C PHE A 12 23.42 -64.29 10.73
N PHE A 13 22.11 -63.98 10.77
CA PHE A 13 21.09 -64.95 11.11
C PHE A 13 20.01 -64.95 10.03
N LEU A 14 19.88 -66.18 9.46
CA LEU A 14 18.92 -66.59 8.46
C LEU A 14 17.62 -67.07 9.12
N LEU A 15 16.51 -66.86 8.42
CA LEU A 15 15.33 -67.70 8.26
C LEU A 15 14.25 -67.72 9.35
N SER A 16 13.08 -67.30 8.94
CA SER A 16 11.84 -68.10 8.68
C SER A 16 10.70 -67.08 8.51
N GLY A 17 10.12 -66.97 7.50
CA GLY A 17 9.09 -67.45 6.62
C GLY A 17 7.72 -67.56 7.29
N CYS A 18 6.79 -66.64 7.03
CA CYS A 18 5.36 -66.88 7.01
C CYS A 18 4.74 -66.01 5.94
N SER A 19 4.37 -66.62 4.82
CA SER A 19 3.56 -66.05 3.76
C SER A 19 2.10 -66.08 4.20
N ALA A 20 1.44 -64.95 4.08
CA ALA A 20 -0.02 -64.85 4.03
C ALA A 20 -0.42 -64.27 2.66
N PRO A 21 -1.50 -64.75 2.03
CA PRO A 21 -1.77 -64.50 0.62
C PRO A 21 -2.36 -63.10 0.39
N ALA A 22 -1.92 -62.49 -0.69
CA ALA A 22 -2.50 -61.28 -1.24
C ALA A 22 -3.94 -61.53 -1.71
N ALA A 23 -4.89 -60.80 -1.17
CA ALA A 23 -6.23 -60.68 -1.72
C ALA A 23 -6.18 -59.83 -2.99
N ALA A 24 -6.46 -60.46 -4.12
CA ALA A 24 -6.67 -59.81 -5.40
C ALA A 24 -7.95 -58.96 -5.35
N VAL A 25 -7.79 -57.66 -5.51
CA VAL A 25 -8.92 -56.74 -5.80
C VAL A 25 -9.24 -56.92 -7.28
N GLN A 26 -10.41 -57.48 -7.54
CA GLN A 26 -10.97 -57.58 -8.89
C GLN A 26 -11.38 -56.17 -9.35
N VAL A 27 -10.86 -55.79 -10.53
CA VAL A 27 -11.32 -54.67 -11.34
C VAL A 27 -12.59 -55.10 -12.04
N PRO A 28 -13.72 -54.38 -11.96
CA PRO A 28 -14.86 -54.66 -12.83
C PRO A 28 -14.53 -54.19 -14.25
N THR A 29 -14.66 -55.09 -15.18
CA THR A 29 -14.61 -54.84 -16.63
C THR A 29 -15.97 -54.33 -17.11
N ASP A 30 -15.87 -53.32 -17.97
CA ASP A 30 -16.77 -52.97 -19.07
C ASP A 30 -18.29 -52.89 -18.86
N GLU A 31 -18.76 -51.64 -18.83
CA GLU A 31 -20.04 -51.29 -19.43
C GLU A 31 -19.79 -50.27 -20.57
N PRO A 32 -20.40 -50.46 -21.75
CA PRO A 32 -20.11 -49.63 -22.92
C PRO A 32 -20.78 -48.26 -22.82
N ALA A 33 -20.04 -47.23 -23.23
CA ALA A 33 -20.51 -45.87 -23.39
C ALA A 33 -21.69 -45.79 -24.38
N PRO A 34 -22.70 -44.92 -24.11
CA PRO A 34 -23.74 -44.65 -25.11
C PRO A 34 -23.18 -43.78 -26.23
N ASP A 35 -23.43 -44.21 -27.43
CA ASP A 35 -23.24 -43.58 -28.72
C ASP A 35 -24.14 -42.30 -28.79
N LEU A 36 -23.52 -41.14 -28.86
CA LEU A 36 -24.18 -39.89 -29.20
C LEU A 36 -23.68 -39.38 -30.55
N SER A 37 -24.12 -40.06 -31.60
CA SER A 37 -24.16 -39.49 -32.97
C SER A 37 -25.15 -38.32 -33.00
N SER A 38 -24.66 -37.18 -33.46
CA SER A 38 -25.39 -35.95 -33.76
C SER A 38 -26.68 -36.12 -34.60
N PRO A 39 -27.56 -35.13 -34.48
CA PRO A 39 -27.71 -34.31 -35.67
C PRO A 39 -27.58 -32.79 -35.41
N ALA A 40 -27.01 -32.17 -36.44
CA ALA A 40 -26.96 -30.74 -36.62
C ALA A 40 -28.38 -30.14 -36.70
N ALA A 41 -28.59 -29.06 -36.00
CA ALA A 41 -29.59 -28.05 -36.36
C ALA A 41 -29.13 -26.68 -35.91
N THR A 42 -28.91 -25.87 -36.86
CA THR A 42 -28.88 -24.43 -36.90
C THR A 42 -29.92 -23.78 -35.99
N ASP A 43 -29.52 -22.85 -35.16
CA ASP A 43 -30.25 -21.60 -35.02
C ASP A 43 -29.33 -20.50 -34.46
N THR A 44 -29.21 -19.53 -35.34
CA THR A 44 -28.64 -18.21 -35.14
C THR A 44 -29.67 -17.37 -34.38
N ASP A 45 -29.41 -17.01 -33.17
CA ASP A 45 -30.11 -15.91 -32.51
C ASP A 45 -29.15 -14.76 -32.21
N ALA A 46 -29.25 -13.80 -33.11
CA ALA A 46 -28.60 -12.50 -33.03
C ALA A 46 -29.31 -11.63 -32.01
N ILE A 47 -28.51 -10.98 -31.16
CA ILE A 47 -28.94 -9.91 -30.28
C ILE A 47 -29.36 -8.70 -31.14
N PRO A 48 -30.58 -8.14 -30.97
CA PRO A 48 -30.94 -6.92 -31.69
C PRO A 48 -30.32 -5.68 -31.04
N PRO A 49 -29.91 -4.69 -31.84
CA PRO A 49 -29.43 -3.40 -31.35
C PRO A 49 -30.61 -2.54 -30.87
N ALA A 50 -30.36 -1.73 -29.85
CA ALA A 50 -31.29 -0.77 -29.27
C ALA A 50 -31.77 0.25 -30.32
N GLU A 51 -33.05 0.29 -30.58
CA GLU A 51 -33.73 1.30 -31.40
C GLU A 51 -33.86 2.63 -30.67
N SER A 52 -33.41 3.67 -31.33
CA SER A 52 -33.68 5.07 -31.01
C SER A 52 -35.12 5.40 -31.39
N VAL A 53 -35.92 5.85 -30.44
CA VAL A 53 -37.27 6.34 -30.68
C VAL A 53 -37.20 7.79 -31.16
N ALA A 54 -37.39 7.99 -32.46
CA ALA A 54 -37.70 9.28 -33.06
C ALA A 54 -39.21 9.43 -33.12
N ALA A 55 -39.74 10.47 -32.49
CA ALA A 55 -41.13 10.85 -32.56
C ALA A 55 -41.48 11.44 -33.95
N ASN A 56 -42.39 10.84 -34.66
CA ASN A 56 -43.07 11.46 -35.79
C ASN A 56 -44.56 11.65 -35.42
N ALA A 57 -44.96 12.92 -35.33
CA ALA A 57 -46.33 13.35 -35.31
C ALA A 57 -46.79 13.58 -36.75
N SER A 58 -47.83 12.91 -37.15
CA SER A 58 -48.68 13.32 -38.30
C SER A 58 -50.05 12.70 -38.12
N GLY A 59 -51.04 13.52 -37.93
CA GLY A 59 -52.47 13.14 -37.99
C GLY A 59 -53.31 14.39 -37.96
N THR A 60 -53.76 14.79 -39.14
CA THR A 60 -54.68 15.90 -39.41
C THR A 60 -56.14 15.43 -39.30
N PRO A 61 -57.11 16.32 -39.43
CA PRO A 61 -58.19 16.55 -38.42
C PRO A 61 -59.58 16.21 -38.93
N THR A 62 -60.58 16.24 -38.06
CA THR A 62 -61.97 16.43 -38.46
C THR A 62 -62.74 17.25 -37.43
N ASP A 63 -63.27 18.35 -37.94
CA ASP A 63 -64.46 19.11 -37.66
C ASP A 63 -65.26 19.01 -36.37
N GLY A 64 -65.60 20.20 -35.83
CA GLY A 64 -66.67 20.39 -34.85
C GLY A 64 -66.73 21.77 -34.24
N VAL A 65 -67.24 22.73 -34.97
CA VAL A 65 -68.07 23.92 -34.66
C VAL A 65 -68.22 24.29 -33.18
N GLY A 66 -67.85 25.56 -32.84
CA GLY A 66 -68.23 26.21 -31.60
C GLY A 66 -67.63 27.63 -31.50
N ALA A 67 -68.32 28.62 -32.05
CA ALA A 67 -67.94 30.03 -31.95
C ALA A 67 -68.26 30.61 -30.57
N GLU A 68 -67.31 31.32 -29.94
CA GLU A 68 -67.59 32.33 -28.93
C GLU A 68 -66.49 33.46 -28.99
N PRO A 69 -66.76 34.69 -28.53
CA PRO A 69 -66.35 35.91 -29.20
C PRO A 69 -65.00 36.46 -28.80
N LEU A 70 -64.41 37.18 -29.76
CA LEU A 70 -63.24 38.03 -29.61
C LEU A 70 -63.46 39.10 -28.53
N VAL A 71 -62.74 39.04 -27.43
CA VAL A 71 -62.53 40.18 -26.51
C VAL A 71 -61.29 40.93 -26.97
N THR A 72 -61.50 42.09 -27.55
CA THR A 72 -60.44 43.03 -27.92
C THR A 72 -59.82 43.62 -26.65
N LEU A 73 -58.64 43.17 -26.27
CA LEU A 73 -57.84 43.80 -25.22
C LEU A 73 -57.14 45.03 -25.79
N LEU A 74 -57.62 46.21 -25.36
CA LEU A 74 -56.98 47.49 -25.59
C LEU A 74 -55.55 47.46 -25.00
N ALA A 75 -54.59 47.76 -25.86
CA ALA A 75 -53.18 47.90 -25.47
C ALA A 75 -53.01 49.07 -24.46
N ALA A 76 -52.64 48.74 -23.25
CA ALA A 76 -52.24 49.74 -22.27
C ALA A 76 -50.84 50.27 -22.61
N THR A 77 -50.74 51.57 -22.67
CA THR A 77 -49.47 52.32 -22.87
C THR A 77 -48.53 52.03 -21.70
N PRO A 78 -47.25 51.65 -21.94
CA PRO A 78 -46.30 51.43 -20.86
C PRO A 78 -45.96 52.74 -20.14
N PRO A 79 -45.77 52.73 -18.81
CA PRO A 79 -45.36 53.90 -18.06
C PRO A 79 -43.92 54.33 -18.46
N PRO A 80 -43.58 55.61 -18.32
CA PRO A 80 -42.27 56.12 -18.70
C PRO A 80 -41.16 55.46 -17.84
N THR A 81 -40.13 54.97 -18.51
CA THR A 81 -38.94 54.40 -17.88
C THR A 81 -38.25 55.45 -17.00
N PRO A 82 -37.97 55.17 -15.71
CA PRO A 82 -37.22 56.10 -14.89
C PRO A 82 -35.79 56.24 -15.42
N THR A 83 -35.39 57.46 -15.76
CA THR A 83 -34.03 57.78 -16.18
C THR A 83 -33.10 57.63 -14.98
N ARG A 84 -32.26 56.62 -15.01
CA ARG A 84 -31.22 56.38 -14.00
C ARG A 84 -30.15 57.47 -14.13
N PRO A 85 -29.73 58.12 -13.03
CA PRO A 85 -28.62 59.06 -13.09
C PRO A 85 -27.34 58.38 -13.54
N PRO A 86 -26.42 59.07 -14.24
CA PRO A 86 -25.16 58.47 -14.69
C PRO A 86 -24.37 57.97 -13.49
N MET A 87 -24.07 56.65 -13.52
CA MET A 87 -23.22 56.02 -12.54
C MET A 87 -21.78 56.46 -12.82
N VAL A 88 -21.21 57.24 -11.91
CA VAL A 88 -19.79 57.58 -11.92
C VAL A 88 -19.06 56.28 -11.63
N LEU A 89 -18.39 55.70 -12.65
CA LEU A 89 -17.46 54.58 -12.42
C LEU A 89 -16.35 55.08 -11.50
N PRO A 90 -16.02 54.33 -10.43
CA PRO A 90 -14.81 54.59 -9.69
C PRO A 90 -13.63 54.46 -10.64
N THR A 91 -12.70 55.40 -10.57
CA THR A 91 -11.42 55.34 -11.27
C THR A 91 -10.77 53.99 -10.96
N PRO A 92 -10.32 53.17 -11.95
CA PRO A 92 -9.67 51.93 -11.68
C PRO A 92 -8.44 52.20 -10.81
N THR A 93 -8.42 51.62 -9.61
CA THR A 93 -7.22 51.49 -8.81
C THR A 93 -6.19 50.79 -9.69
N PRO A 94 -4.95 51.27 -9.81
CA PRO A 94 -3.95 50.56 -10.59
C PRO A 94 -3.87 49.11 -10.08
N SER A 95 -4.14 48.15 -10.96
CA SER A 95 -3.87 46.73 -10.69
C SER A 95 -2.44 46.62 -10.22
N PRO A 96 -2.16 45.83 -9.15
CA PRO A 96 -0.80 45.55 -8.81
C PRO A 96 -0.13 44.95 -10.06
N THR A 97 1.00 45.52 -10.43
CA THR A 97 1.83 45.06 -11.54
C THR A 97 2.07 43.56 -11.29
N SER A 98 1.52 42.71 -12.14
CA SER A 98 1.81 41.27 -12.06
C SER A 98 3.30 41.12 -12.38
N PHE A 99 4.09 40.86 -11.36
CA PHE A 99 5.43 40.33 -11.56
C PHE A 99 5.33 39.02 -12.37
N PRO A 100 6.23 38.77 -13.31
CA PRO A 100 6.24 37.49 -14.01
C PRO A 100 6.25 36.39 -12.95
N SER A 101 5.30 35.48 -13.04
CA SER A 101 5.17 34.36 -12.09
C SER A 101 6.41 33.48 -12.20
N ARG A 102 7.24 33.52 -11.18
CA ARG A 102 8.41 32.66 -11.05
C ARG A 102 7.90 31.33 -10.55
N ALA A 103 7.87 30.32 -11.40
CA ALA A 103 7.35 29.02 -11.06
C ALA A 103 8.44 27.96 -11.24
N GLY A 104 8.50 27.01 -10.31
CA GLY A 104 9.31 25.81 -10.41
C GLY A 104 8.42 24.57 -10.44
N VAL A 105 8.71 23.64 -11.34
CA VAL A 105 8.04 22.35 -11.45
C VAL A 105 8.87 21.30 -10.75
N VAL A 106 8.28 20.56 -9.85
CA VAL A 106 8.95 19.46 -9.13
C VAL A 106 9.34 18.35 -10.11
N THR A 107 10.62 18.01 -10.21
CA THR A 107 11.15 16.99 -11.15
C THR A 107 11.26 15.61 -10.53
N GLY A 108 11.47 15.52 -9.21
CA GLY A 108 11.50 14.24 -8.48
C GLY A 108 10.11 13.65 -8.34
N THR A 109 9.99 12.34 -8.37
CA THR A 109 8.69 11.63 -8.21
C THR A 109 7.95 12.05 -6.94
N LEU A 110 8.71 12.26 -5.86
CA LEU A 110 8.26 12.75 -4.56
C LEU A 110 9.40 13.56 -3.94
N VAL A 111 9.11 14.78 -3.58
CA VAL A 111 10.09 15.73 -3.07
C VAL A 111 9.66 16.27 -1.72
N ASN A 112 10.58 16.28 -0.77
CA ASN A 112 10.31 16.84 0.55
C ASN A 112 10.42 18.37 0.52
N VAL A 113 9.38 19.04 0.95
CA VAL A 113 9.38 20.46 1.28
C VAL A 113 9.75 20.60 2.75
N ARG A 114 10.77 21.39 3.03
CA ARG A 114 11.34 21.50 4.38
C ARG A 114 11.12 22.87 4.98
N GLY A 115 11.22 22.97 6.31
CA GLY A 115 11.10 24.23 7.05
C GLY A 115 12.29 25.17 6.92
N GLY A 116 13.33 24.76 6.17
CA GLY A 116 14.53 25.57 5.90
C GLY A 116 15.44 24.93 4.87
N PRO A 117 16.47 25.64 4.40
CA PRO A 117 17.35 25.20 3.31
C PRO A 117 18.37 24.18 3.81
N GLY A 118 17.99 22.91 3.86
CA GLY A 118 18.89 21.82 4.26
C GLY A 118 18.16 20.58 4.71
N THR A 119 18.84 19.46 4.68
CA THR A 119 18.30 18.16 5.08
C THR A 119 18.09 18.01 6.59
N THR A 120 18.67 18.88 7.40
CA THR A 120 18.52 18.94 8.85
C THR A 120 17.23 19.63 9.31
N TYR A 121 16.59 20.37 8.41
CA TYR A 121 15.31 21.01 8.72
C TYR A 121 14.15 20.03 8.63
N PRO A 122 13.10 20.23 9.45
CA PRO A 122 11.94 19.36 9.46
C PRO A 122 11.23 19.34 8.08
N ILE A 123 10.71 18.18 7.71
CA ILE A 123 9.87 18.05 6.52
C ILE A 123 8.48 18.61 6.87
N LEU A 124 8.06 19.65 6.15
CA LEU A 124 6.74 20.25 6.30
C LEU A 124 5.70 19.52 5.46
N ALA A 125 6.12 19.09 4.26
CA ALA A 125 5.27 18.39 3.32
C ALA A 125 6.11 17.53 2.38
N THR A 126 5.46 16.57 1.71
CA THR A 126 6.03 15.85 0.58
C THR A 126 5.13 16.05 -0.62
N VAL A 127 5.72 16.44 -1.75
CA VAL A 127 5.02 16.85 -2.96
C VAL A 127 5.37 15.95 -4.13
N GLU A 128 4.44 15.78 -5.05
CA GLU A 128 4.62 14.90 -6.21
C GLU A 128 5.30 15.62 -7.37
N GLY A 129 5.99 14.86 -8.20
CA GLY A 129 6.55 15.35 -9.46
C GLY A 129 5.48 15.94 -10.36
N GLY A 130 5.82 17.02 -11.05
CA GLY A 130 4.88 17.79 -11.87
C GLY A 130 4.09 18.85 -11.08
N THR A 131 4.16 18.85 -9.74
CA THR A 131 3.57 19.93 -8.93
C THR A 131 4.32 21.23 -9.21
N THR A 132 3.57 22.31 -9.43
CA THR A 132 4.14 23.63 -9.71
C THR A 132 4.00 24.53 -8.49
N TYR A 133 5.11 25.14 -8.07
CA TYR A 133 5.15 26.10 -6.98
C TYR A 133 5.62 27.47 -7.44
N GLN A 134 5.10 28.51 -6.80
CA GLN A 134 5.67 29.84 -6.91
C GLN A 134 6.99 29.87 -6.13
N LEU A 135 8.02 30.46 -6.73
CA LEU A 135 9.33 30.65 -6.11
C LEU A 135 9.44 32.04 -5.50
N ASP A 136 9.57 32.09 -4.19
CA ASP A 136 9.63 33.35 -3.43
C ASP A 136 11.08 33.78 -3.12
N GLY A 137 12.03 32.84 -3.10
CA GLY A 137 13.41 33.14 -2.80
C GLY A 137 14.37 31.97 -2.97
N ARG A 138 15.62 32.21 -2.61
CA ARG A 138 16.69 31.19 -2.58
C ARG A 138 17.56 31.36 -1.34
N ASN A 139 18.29 30.33 -0.95
CA ASN A 139 19.35 30.48 0.03
C ASN A 139 20.61 31.13 -0.60
N GLU A 140 21.63 31.42 0.22
CA GLU A 140 22.78 32.20 -0.20
C GLU A 140 23.54 31.56 -1.38
N ASP A 141 23.71 30.24 -1.38
CA ASP A 141 24.43 29.49 -2.42
C ASP A 141 23.52 29.02 -3.58
N GLY A 142 22.21 29.28 -3.53
CA GLY A 142 21.24 28.88 -4.56
C GLY A 142 20.92 27.38 -4.59
N SER A 143 21.43 26.59 -3.66
CA SER A 143 21.18 25.14 -3.61
C SER A 143 19.77 24.77 -3.14
N TRP A 144 19.05 25.72 -2.52
CA TRP A 144 17.67 25.57 -2.05
C TRP A 144 16.82 26.75 -2.48
N LEU A 145 15.60 26.45 -2.94
CA LEU A 145 14.62 27.44 -3.34
C LEU A 145 13.44 27.45 -2.36
N GLN A 146 13.03 28.66 -2.00
CA GLN A 146 11.85 28.85 -1.17
C GLN A 146 10.61 28.82 -2.07
N VAL A 147 9.65 27.99 -1.71
CA VAL A 147 8.40 27.75 -2.44
C VAL A 147 7.19 28.17 -1.60
N CYS A 148 6.20 28.74 -2.25
CA CYS A 148 4.87 29.01 -1.73
C CYS A 148 3.86 28.28 -2.63
N CYS A 149 2.71 27.99 -2.27
CA CYS A 149 1.97 28.01 -1.03
C CYS A 149 1.57 26.57 -0.77
N LEU A 150 1.76 26.07 0.42
CA LEU A 150 1.64 24.65 0.76
C LEU A 150 0.19 24.23 1.10
N ALA A 151 -0.80 25.03 0.70
CA ALA A 151 -2.22 24.74 0.95
C ALA A 151 -2.67 23.35 0.45
N ASP A 152 -2.17 22.95 -0.73
CA ASP A 152 -2.54 21.68 -1.37
C ASP A 152 -1.97 20.43 -0.68
N VAL A 153 -1.09 20.63 0.30
CA VAL A 153 -0.41 19.54 1.03
C VAL A 153 -0.66 19.57 2.53
N GLY A 154 -1.71 20.28 2.95
CA GLY A 154 -2.17 20.33 4.35
C GLY A 154 -1.47 21.36 5.23
N GLY A 155 -0.74 22.30 4.63
CA GLY A 155 -0.24 23.51 5.30
C GLY A 155 -1.25 24.64 5.30
N ASP A 156 -0.95 25.73 6.04
CA ASP A 156 -1.70 26.98 5.90
C ASP A 156 -1.57 27.52 4.47
N ALA A 157 -2.60 28.24 3.99
CA ALA A 157 -2.68 28.74 2.62
C ALA A 157 -1.45 29.56 2.16
N ASP A 158 -0.79 30.21 3.10
CA ASP A 158 0.40 31.04 2.87
C ASP A 158 1.69 30.40 3.42
N ALA A 159 1.64 29.08 3.79
CA ALA A 159 2.82 28.40 4.33
C ALA A 159 3.91 28.28 3.27
N GLN A 160 5.11 28.71 3.64
CA GLN A 160 6.32 28.62 2.82
C GLN A 160 7.16 27.43 3.23
N GLY A 161 7.89 26.89 2.25
CA GLY A 161 8.82 25.79 2.48
C GLY A 161 10.03 25.88 1.57
N TRP A 162 10.95 24.94 1.71
CA TRP A 162 12.19 24.89 0.96
C TRP A 162 12.34 23.57 0.21
N ILE A 163 12.70 23.65 -1.06
CA ILE A 163 12.98 22.48 -1.91
C ILE A 163 14.42 22.64 -2.46
N SER A 164 15.16 21.51 -2.55
CA SER A 164 16.48 21.52 -3.23
C SER A 164 16.32 21.97 -4.68
N ALA A 165 17.19 22.86 -5.13
CA ALA A 165 17.15 23.39 -6.49
C ALA A 165 17.27 22.28 -7.55
N ASP A 166 18.04 21.22 -7.28
CA ASP A 166 18.20 20.07 -8.18
C ASP A 166 16.91 19.26 -8.40
N LEU A 167 15.88 19.51 -7.57
CA LEU A 167 14.60 18.82 -7.61
C LEU A 167 13.49 19.70 -8.17
N LEU A 168 13.83 20.87 -8.73
CA LEU A 168 12.90 21.79 -9.39
C LEU A 168 13.37 22.07 -10.81
N ASP A 169 12.52 21.84 -11.78
CA ASP A 169 12.67 22.39 -13.12
C ASP A 169 12.16 23.85 -13.09
N VAL A 170 13.11 24.75 -13.06
CA VAL A 170 12.83 26.17 -13.06
C VAL A 170 12.94 26.62 -14.50
N THR A 171 11.80 26.75 -15.18
CA THR A 171 11.73 27.36 -16.52
C THR A 171 12.11 28.83 -16.42
N MET A 172 13.40 29.08 -16.40
CA MET A 172 13.97 30.43 -16.35
C MET A 172 15.13 30.55 -17.32
N ASP A 173 15.18 31.66 -18.05
CA ASP A 173 16.43 32.16 -18.62
C ASP A 173 17.46 32.31 -17.49
N ASP A 174 18.73 31.94 -17.72
CA ASP A 174 19.84 32.00 -16.75
C ASP A 174 19.93 33.36 -16.01
N ALA A 175 19.39 34.42 -16.57
CA ALA A 175 19.30 35.76 -15.96
C ALA A 175 18.31 35.88 -14.78
N ILE A 176 17.44 34.89 -14.54
CA ILE A 176 16.37 34.98 -13.53
C ILE A 176 16.71 34.17 -12.26
N SER A 177 17.58 33.18 -12.31
CA SER A 177 18.06 32.49 -11.10
C SER A 177 18.79 33.47 -10.15
N ASP A 178 19.54 34.42 -10.69
CA ASP A 178 20.17 35.50 -9.94
C ASP A 178 19.18 36.58 -9.46
N ALA A 179 17.94 36.59 -9.99
CA ALA A 179 16.91 37.58 -9.63
C ALA A 179 15.99 37.12 -8.48
N LEU A 180 16.11 35.89 -7.97
CA LEU A 180 15.41 35.48 -6.76
C LEU A 180 16.09 36.13 -5.54
N PRO A 181 15.30 36.76 -4.63
CA PRO A 181 15.88 37.33 -3.42
C PRO A 181 16.51 36.23 -2.56
N VAL A 182 17.65 36.56 -1.97
CA VAL A 182 18.26 35.70 -0.95
C VAL A 182 17.41 35.84 0.31
N VAL A 183 16.85 34.73 0.78
CA VAL A 183 16.03 34.65 1.99
C VAL A 183 16.86 34.07 3.11
N GLU A 184 16.87 34.77 4.24
CA GLU A 184 17.58 34.30 5.44
C GLU A 184 16.92 33.01 5.93
N ALA A 185 17.74 31.98 6.12
CA ALA A 185 17.28 30.70 6.63
C ALA A 185 16.77 30.84 8.07
N PRO A 186 15.64 30.23 8.43
CA PRO A 186 15.27 30.13 9.83
C PRO A 186 16.37 29.41 10.61
N PRO A 187 16.58 29.72 11.90
CA PRO A 187 17.60 29.01 12.66
C PRO A 187 17.33 27.49 12.63
N PRO A 188 18.36 26.67 12.41
CA PRO A 188 18.19 25.23 12.46
C PRO A 188 17.65 24.83 13.83
N PRO A 189 16.77 23.80 13.92
CA PRO A 189 16.23 23.37 15.19
C PRO A 189 17.37 23.03 16.12
N THR A 190 17.44 23.72 17.27
CA THR A 190 18.44 23.48 18.30
C THR A 190 18.19 22.09 18.87
N PRO A 191 19.19 21.20 18.96
CA PRO A 191 19.02 19.94 19.69
C PRO A 191 18.66 20.30 21.13
N ALA A 192 17.53 19.78 21.62
CA ALA A 192 17.08 20.03 22.99
C ALA A 192 18.17 19.56 23.96
N ALA A 193 18.71 20.50 24.77
CA ALA A 193 19.63 20.18 25.84
C ALA A 193 18.89 19.35 26.88
N GLU A 194 19.35 18.13 27.13
CA GLU A 194 18.85 17.27 28.20
C GLU A 194 19.05 17.95 29.56
N THR A 195 17.95 18.39 30.13
CA THR A 195 17.95 18.79 31.55
C THR A 195 17.65 17.54 32.39
N VAL A 196 18.72 16.89 32.84
CA VAL A 196 18.65 15.80 33.82
C VAL A 196 18.21 16.42 35.17
N THR A 197 16.92 16.37 35.45
CA THR A 197 16.43 16.67 36.80
C THR A 197 16.17 15.33 37.49
N ALA A 198 17.10 14.96 38.36
CA ALA A 198 16.90 13.86 39.31
C ALA A 198 15.76 14.24 40.28
N ALA A 199 14.66 13.53 40.23
CA ALA A 199 13.62 13.59 41.25
C ALA A 199 13.49 12.23 41.94
N ALA A 200 13.72 12.28 43.25
CA ALA A 200 13.63 11.17 44.20
C ALA A 200 12.19 10.68 44.40
N GLY A 201 12.11 9.38 44.61
CA GLY A 201 11.12 8.54 45.24
C GLY A 201 9.74 9.07 45.63
N GLY A 202 8.74 8.33 45.17
CA GLY A 202 7.37 8.42 45.70
C GLY A 202 6.56 7.22 45.24
N ASN A 203 6.45 6.26 46.16
CA ASN A 203 5.64 5.07 46.11
C ASN A 203 4.15 5.45 45.98
N GLN A 204 3.45 5.11 44.92
CA GLN A 204 1.97 5.11 44.90
C GLN A 204 1.41 3.95 44.11
N SER A 205 0.44 3.34 44.74
CA SER A 205 -0.31 2.14 44.41
C SER A 205 -1.01 2.20 43.06
N ALA A 206 -1.10 1.04 42.38
CA ALA A 206 -1.84 0.80 41.14
C ALA A 206 -3.34 1.14 41.28
N PRO A 207 -3.96 1.77 40.31
CA PRO A 207 -5.41 1.76 40.13
C PRO A 207 -5.86 0.62 39.19
N ALA A 208 -7.07 0.14 39.47
CA ALA A 208 -7.78 -0.93 38.81
C ALA A 208 -8.13 -0.64 37.33
N PRO A 209 -8.48 -1.66 36.52
CA PRO A 209 -8.69 -1.53 35.07
C PRO A 209 -9.97 -0.72 34.78
N GLY A 210 -9.80 0.36 34.05
CA GLY A 210 -10.87 1.22 33.56
C GLY A 210 -10.90 1.21 32.05
N ASP A 211 -12.11 1.08 31.52
CA ASP A 211 -12.53 0.97 30.15
C ASP A 211 -11.89 1.94 29.14
N GLY A 212 -11.62 1.39 27.98
CA GLY A 212 -11.57 1.99 26.64
C GLY A 212 -11.33 3.48 26.49
N GLY A 213 -10.12 3.92 26.12
CA GLY A 213 -9.90 5.32 25.75
C GLY A 213 -8.51 5.76 25.37
N GLU A 214 -7.57 4.87 25.10
CA GLU A 214 -6.16 5.26 24.84
C GLU A 214 -5.78 5.47 23.38
N ALA A 215 -6.58 5.01 22.42
CA ALA A 215 -6.28 5.17 21.00
C ALA A 215 -6.34 6.63 20.49
N ALA A 216 -6.99 7.53 21.21
CA ALA A 216 -7.18 8.93 20.79
C ALA A 216 -6.04 9.88 21.18
N ARG A 217 -5.03 9.43 21.94
CA ARG A 217 -3.94 10.30 22.43
C ARG A 217 -2.62 10.18 21.67
N LEU A 218 -2.49 9.26 20.72
CA LEU A 218 -1.28 9.09 19.92
C LEU A 218 -1.22 10.02 18.69
N ALA A 219 -2.16 10.94 18.52
CA ALA A 219 -2.07 11.97 17.52
C ALA A 219 -1.08 13.06 17.97
N ALA A 220 0.05 13.14 17.27
CA ALA A 220 1.07 14.17 17.36
C ALA A 220 2.01 14.12 18.58
N ALA A 221 2.94 13.17 18.58
CA ALA A 221 4.24 13.43 19.22
C ALA A 221 5.13 14.20 18.21
N PRO A 222 5.78 15.30 18.63
CA PRO A 222 6.73 16.00 17.77
C PRO A 222 7.87 15.05 17.41
N ALA A 223 8.30 15.06 16.16
CA ALA A 223 9.46 14.32 15.69
C ALA A 223 10.73 14.82 16.42
N ALA A 224 10.99 14.29 17.60
CA ALA A 224 12.30 14.40 18.22
C ALA A 224 13.30 13.74 17.26
N GLY A 225 14.40 14.41 16.96
CA GLY A 225 15.47 13.87 16.13
C GLY A 225 15.92 12.53 16.69
N LEU A 226 15.51 11.45 16.04
CA LEU A 226 15.92 10.10 16.41
C LEU A 226 17.37 9.89 16.00
N PRO A 227 18.16 9.06 16.70
CA PRO A 227 19.53 8.80 16.35
C PRO A 227 19.65 8.41 14.87
N GLY A 228 20.56 9.05 14.16
CA GLY A 228 20.80 8.73 12.76
C GLY A 228 21.13 7.25 12.63
N ASP A 229 20.62 6.63 11.57
CA ASP A 229 20.91 5.25 11.23
C ASP A 229 22.42 4.98 11.19
N GLY A 230 22.93 4.33 12.20
CA GLY A 230 24.19 3.62 12.07
C GLY A 230 24.00 2.55 11.00
N GLY A 231 24.60 2.74 9.83
CA GLY A 231 24.41 1.96 8.60
C GLY A 231 24.72 0.47 8.69
N PHE A 232 23.96 -0.25 9.50
CA PHE A 232 24.04 -1.70 9.60
C PHE A 232 22.90 -2.32 8.78
N GLY A 233 23.23 -2.67 7.54
CA GLY A 233 22.45 -3.67 6.81
C GLY A 233 22.49 -5.00 7.59
N PRO A 234 21.53 -5.92 7.36
CA PRO A 234 21.53 -7.23 8.00
C PRO A 234 22.86 -7.95 7.74
N PRO A 235 23.30 -8.82 8.67
CA PRO A 235 24.51 -9.62 8.49
C PRO A 235 24.47 -10.36 7.15
N SER A 236 25.64 -10.53 6.52
CA SER A 236 25.77 -11.30 5.27
C SER A 236 25.17 -12.70 5.44
N GLY A 237 24.31 -13.11 4.50
CA GLY A 237 23.61 -14.39 4.56
C GLY A 237 22.31 -14.41 5.37
N THR A 238 21.85 -13.23 5.82
CA THR A 238 20.58 -13.05 6.51
C THR A 238 19.54 -12.42 5.58
N ASN A 239 18.33 -12.91 5.62
CA ASN A 239 17.19 -12.29 4.93
C ASN A 239 16.82 -10.97 5.61
N PRO A 240 16.93 -9.83 4.91
CA PRO A 240 16.67 -8.52 5.49
C PRO A 240 15.21 -8.29 5.87
N LEU A 241 14.29 -9.14 5.40
CA LEU A 241 12.85 -9.01 5.64
C LEU A 241 12.36 -9.88 6.79
N THR A 242 13.10 -10.92 7.15
CA THR A 242 12.71 -11.87 8.21
C THR A 242 13.76 -12.05 9.30
N GLY A 243 14.98 -11.55 9.12
CA GLY A 243 16.08 -11.81 10.06
C GLY A 243 16.54 -13.27 10.11
N GLN A 244 15.99 -14.14 9.27
CA GLN A 244 16.31 -15.56 9.19
C GLN A 244 17.45 -15.83 8.19
N PRO A 245 18.12 -17.00 8.23
CA PRO A 245 19.11 -17.34 7.22
C PRO A 245 18.54 -17.25 5.80
N LEU A 246 19.28 -16.62 4.89
CA LEU A 246 18.91 -16.49 3.48
C LEU A 246 19.50 -17.65 2.68
N ALA A 247 18.66 -18.35 1.91
CA ALA A 247 19.12 -19.42 1.04
C ALA A 247 20.18 -18.94 0.03
N GLY A 248 21.14 -19.80 -0.30
CA GLY A 248 22.23 -19.47 -1.22
C GLY A 248 21.71 -18.97 -2.58
N GLY A 249 22.35 -17.92 -3.10
CA GLY A 249 21.99 -17.29 -4.39
C GLY A 249 20.90 -16.21 -4.30
N ARG A 250 20.13 -16.14 -3.24
CA ARG A 250 19.07 -15.12 -3.08
C ARG A 250 19.59 -13.70 -2.92
N ALA A 251 20.76 -13.52 -2.31
CA ALA A 251 21.38 -12.21 -2.14
C ALA A 251 21.62 -11.47 -3.49
N GLY A 252 21.72 -12.20 -4.60
CA GLY A 252 21.84 -11.65 -5.95
C GLY A 252 20.50 -11.31 -6.63
N GLN A 253 19.37 -11.52 -5.96
CA GLN A 253 18.03 -11.35 -6.49
C GLN A 253 17.32 -10.14 -5.85
N ARG A 254 16.26 -9.64 -6.53
CA ARG A 254 15.38 -8.65 -5.93
C ARG A 254 14.15 -9.32 -5.32
N PRO A 255 13.53 -8.76 -4.26
CA PRO A 255 12.22 -9.19 -3.80
C PRO A 255 11.15 -9.05 -4.90
N VAL A 256 10.08 -9.83 -4.82
CA VAL A 256 8.91 -9.68 -5.68
C VAL A 256 7.67 -9.43 -4.82
N ILE A 257 6.78 -8.56 -5.30
CA ILE A 257 5.52 -8.25 -4.65
C ILE A 257 4.38 -8.72 -5.54
N VAL A 258 3.40 -9.38 -4.93
CA VAL A 258 2.19 -9.86 -5.63
C VAL A 258 0.95 -9.29 -4.96
N CYS A 259 0.06 -8.69 -5.77
CA CYS A 259 -1.27 -8.24 -5.35
C CYS A 259 -2.20 -9.44 -5.21
N ILE A 260 -2.66 -9.75 -4.00
CA ILE A 260 -3.46 -10.95 -3.70
C ILE A 260 -4.88 -10.53 -3.30
N ASN A 261 -5.87 -11.20 -3.88
CA ASN A 261 -7.28 -10.95 -3.60
C ASN A 261 -7.66 -11.38 -2.17
N ASN A 262 -8.47 -10.57 -1.49
CA ASN A 262 -9.07 -10.92 -0.22
C ASN A 262 -10.62 -10.99 -0.27
N ASP A 263 -11.20 -11.04 -1.48
CA ASP A 263 -12.61 -11.37 -1.64
C ASP A 263 -12.94 -12.72 -0.98
N TYR A 264 -14.16 -12.85 -0.45
CA TYR A 264 -14.59 -14.09 0.21
C TYR A 264 -14.42 -15.32 -0.70
N ALA A 265 -14.72 -15.17 -2.00
CA ALA A 265 -14.56 -16.25 -2.97
C ALA A 265 -13.10 -16.64 -3.24
N ALA A 266 -12.14 -15.80 -2.87
CA ALA A 266 -10.71 -16.04 -3.08
C ALA A 266 -10.06 -16.88 -1.96
N ARG A 267 -10.82 -17.23 -0.94
CA ARG A 267 -10.31 -17.93 0.27
C ARG A 267 -10.47 -19.44 0.13
N PRO A 268 -9.49 -20.25 0.55
CA PRO A 268 -8.20 -19.84 1.07
C PRO A 268 -7.27 -19.30 -0.02
N GLN A 269 -6.55 -18.23 0.29
CA GLN A 269 -5.51 -17.71 -0.59
C GLN A 269 -4.29 -18.62 -0.59
N LEU A 270 -3.43 -18.48 -1.60
CA LEU A 270 -2.27 -19.32 -1.81
C LEU A 270 -0.99 -18.54 -1.52
N GLY A 271 -0.10 -19.09 -0.69
CA GLY A 271 1.22 -18.54 -0.40
C GLY A 271 1.24 -17.37 0.58
N ILE A 272 0.14 -17.06 1.24
CA ILE A 272 0.05 -15.93 2.17
C ILE A 272 0.82 -16.16 3.47
N SER A 273 1.01 -17.40 3.88
CA SER A 273 1.83 -17.78 5.04
C SER A 273 3.33 -17.89 4.72
N GLN A 274 3.68 -17.83 3.44
CA GLN A 274 5.04 -17.98 2.92
C GLN A 274 5.65 -16.65 2.49
N ALA A 275 4.88 -15.56 2.53
CA ALA A 275 5.40 -14.22 2.28
C ALA A 275 6.29 -13.78 3.44
N ASP A 276 7.47 -13.23 3.15
CA ASP A 276 8.36 -12.66 4.16
C ASP A 276 7.66 -11.51 4.90
N VAL A 277 6.93 -10.67 4.14
CA VAL A 277 6.10 -9.59 4.67
C VAL A 277 4.76 -9.60 3.95
N MET A 278 3.67 -9.57 4.71
CA MET A 278 2.34 -9.43 4.16
C MET A 278 1.75 -8.08 4.55
N TYR A 279 1.33 -7.31 3.55
CA TYR A 279 0.56 -6.09 3.75
C TYR A 279 -0.92 -6.35 3.57
N GLU A 280 -1.73 -5.76 4.45
CA GLU A 280 -3.17 -5.67 4.31
C GLU A 280 -3.61 -4.22 4.40
N TYR A 281 -4.48 -3.79 3.49
CA TYR A 281 -4.94 -2.42 3.38
C TYR A 281 -6.37 -2.34 2.84
N LEU A 282 -7.06 -1.26 3.19
CA LEU A 282 -8.40 -0.98 2.69
C LEU A 282 -8.37 -0.66 1.20
N MET A 283 -9.38 -1.18 0.52
CA MET A 283 -9.68 -0.87 -0.87
C MET A 283 -10.59 0.35 -0.98
N GLU A 284 -10.73 0.86 -2.20
CA GLU A 284 -11.73 1.87 -2.56
C GLU A 284 -13.10 1.53 -2.00
N GLY A 285 -13.83 2.54 -1.55
CA GLY A 285 -15.12 2.36 -0.89
C GLY A 285 -15.04 1.85 0.54
N PHE A 286 -13.85 1.58 1.08
CA PHE A 286 -13.61 1.15 2.47
C PHE A 286 -14.39 -0.12 2.91
N GLY A 287 -14.89 -0.89 1.95
CA GLY A 287 -15.74 -2.06 2.22
C GLY A 287 -15.00 -3.39 2.33
N ILE A 288 -13.80 -3.49 1.79
CA ILE A 288 -12.99 -4.72 1.73
C ILE A 288 -11.50 -4.38 1.82
N THR A 289 -10.70 -5.35 2.26
CA THR A 289 -9.23 -5.24 2.23
C THR A 289 -8.63 -5.99 1.05
N ARG A 290 -7.37 -5.68 0.74
CA ARG A 290 -6.51 -6.41 -0.21
C ARG A 290 -5.18 -6.72 0.42
N PHE A 291 -4.50 -7.74 -0.12
CA PHE A 291 -3.17 -8.12 0.30
C PHE A 291 -2.13 -7.77 -0.77
N SER A 292 -0.93 -7.45 -0.30
CA SER A 292 0.29 -7.45 -1.11
C SER A 292 1.37 -8.21 -0.36
N GLY A 293 1.76 -9.36 -0.89
CA GLY A 293 2.80 -10.20 -0.29
C GLY A 293 4.17 -9.87 -0.90
N VAL A 294 5.18 -9.67 -0.05
CA VAL A 294 6.59 -9.53 -0.42
C VAL A 294 7.26 -10.88 -0.25
N PHE A 295 7.87 -11.39 -1.31
CA PHE A 295 8.50 -12.72 -1.36
C PHE A 295 9.97 -12.57 -1.72
N TYR A 296 10.85 -13.08 -0.87
CA TYR A 296 12.29 -13.02 -1.09
C TYR A 296 13.02 -14.29 -0.59
N GLY A 297 12.73 -14.74 0.63
CA GLY A 297 13.52 -15.74 1.35
C GLY A 297 13.39 -17.15 0.77
N GLU A 298 12.22 -17.56 0.34
CA GLU A 298 11.94 -18.92 -0.12
C GLU A 298 11.20 -19.00 -1.45
N ASP A 299 11.16 -20.19 -2.05
CA ASP A 299 10.37 -20.45 -3.25
C ASP A 299 8.95 -20.81 -2.89
N VAL A 300 7.99 -20.12 -3.51
CA VAL A 300 6.56 -20.33 -3.33
C VAL A 300 5.96 -20.84 -4.64
N ALA A 301 5.45 -22.07 -4.59
CA ALA A 301 4.97 -22.78 -5.79
C ALA A 301 3.69 -22.18 -6.38
N GLN A 302 2.82 -21.61 -5.55
CA GLN A 302 1.63 -20.91 -5.99
C GLN A 302 1.39 -19.67 -5.13
N ILE A 303 1.12 -18.55 -5.77
CA ILE A 303 0.77 -17.27 -5.12
C ILE A 303 -0.50 -16.75 -5.77
N GLY A 304 -1.49 -16.41 -4.94
CA GLY A 304 -2.72 -15.85 -5.47
C GLY A 304 -3.98 -16.08 -4.61
N PRO A 305 -5.15 -15.82 -5.17
CA PRO A 305 -5.42 -15.31 -6.52
C PRO A 305 -4.86 -13.91 -6.75
N VAL A 306 -4.19 -13.70 -7.90
CA VAL A 306 -3.61 -12.40 -8.23
C VAL A 306 -4.70 -11.43 -8.69
N ARG A 307 -4.61 -10.17 -8.24
CA ARG A 307 -5.59 -9.13 -8.55
C ARG A 307 -4.93 -7.79 -8.86
N SER A 308 -5.79 -6.80 -9.11
CA SER A 308 -5.38 -5.49 -9.58
C SER A 308 -4.51 -4.74 -8.58
N ALA A 309 -3.54 -4.03 -9.10
CA ALA A 309 -2.77 -3.05 -8.36
C ALA A 309 -3.65 -1.89 -7.89
N ARG A 310 -3.18 -1.22 -6.85
CA ARG A 310 -3.75 0.00 -6.31
C ARG A 310 -2.64 1.03 -6.07
N LEU A 311 -3.02 2.27 -5.85
CA LEU A 311 -2.06 3.36 -5.69
C LEU A 311 -1.04 3.12 -4.56
N ILE A 312 -1.38 2.36 -3.52
CA ILE A 312 -0.44 1.94 -2.48
C ILE A 312 0.78 1.19 -3.04
N ASN A 313 0.59 0.41 -4.11
CA ASN A 313 1.66 -0.39 -4.69
C ASN A 313 2.74 0.47 -5.35
N TYR A 314 2.38 1.69 -5.79
CA TYR A 314 3.31 2.70 -6.26
C TYR A 314 4.34 3.10 -5.19
N TYR A 315 3.91 3.16 -3.94
CA TYR A 315 4.78 3.46 -2.80
C TYR A 315 5.48 2.22 -2.25
N MET A 316 4.80 1.06 -2.29
CA MET A 316 5.30 -0.18 -1.68
C MET A 316 6.46 -0.80 -2.45
N ALA A 317 6.38 -0.90 -3.78
CA ALA A 317 7.40 -1.58 -4.56
C ALA A 317 8.81 -0.96 -4.42
N PRO A 318 8.96 0.37 -4.42
CA PRO A 318 10.25 1.02 -4.18
C PRO A 318 10.82 0.79 -2.78
N LEU A 319 9.99 0.69 -1.71
CA LEU A 319 10.46 0.42 -0.35
C LEU A 319 11.32 -0.84 -0.28
N TYR A 320 10.97 -1.85 -1.04
CA TYR A 320 11.65 -3.13 -1.11
C TYR A 320 12.55 -3.25 -2.35
N LYS A 321 12.61 -2.21 -3.19
CA LYS A 321 13.26 -2.27 -4.52
C LYS A 321 12.80 -3.51 -5.30
N ALA A 322 11.54 -3.88 -5.11
CA ALA A 322 10.94 -5.12 -5.57
C ALA A 322 10.42 -5.04 -7.01
N GLY A 323 10.33 -6.17 -7.69
CA GLY A 323 9.47 -6.30 -8.85
C GLY A 323 8.01 -6.47 -8.41
N LEU A 324 7.09 -5.67 -8.95
CA LEU A 324 5.66 -5.73 -8.65
C LEU A 324 4.91 -6.50 -9.73
N ALA A 325 4.08 -7.46 -9.35
CA ALA A 325 3.24 -8.23 -10.26
C ALA A 325 1.78 -8.21 -9.80
N CYS A 326 0.89 -7.64 -10.61
CA CYS A 326 -0.56 -7.57 -10.34
C CYS A 326 -1.33 -7.83 -11.63
N SER A 327 -2.64 -8.05 -11.54
CA SER A 327 -3.54 -8.28 -12.68
C SER A 327 -4.40 -7.05 -12.89
N GLY A 328 -3.97 -6.15 -13.76
CA GLY A 328 -4.64 -4.90 -14.07
C GLY A 328 -4.51 -3.81 -12.98
N ALA A 329 -5.06 -2.66 -13.33
CA ALA A 329 -5.26 -1.48 -12.49
C ALA A 329 -6.19 -0.53 -13.26
N SER A 330 -6.71 0.51 -12.61
CA SER A 330 -7.30 1.65 -13.34
C SER A 330 -6.26 2.30 -14.25
N ASP A 331 -6.69 2.96 -15.31
CA ASP A 331 -5.78 3.49 -16.33
C ASP A 331 -4.74 4.46 -15.74
N GLN A 332 -5.16 5.31 -14.81
CA GLN A 332 -4.28 6.28 -14.17
C GLN A 332 -3.28 5.61 -13.23
N VAL A 333 -3.70 4.63 -12.42
CA VAL A 333 -2.80 3.85 -11.56
C VAL A 333 -1.83 3.03 -12.42
N ARG A 334 -2.32 2.37 -13.47
CA ARG A 334 -1.49 1.63 -14.42
C ARG A 334 -0.42 2.53 -15.06
N TYR A 335 -0.83 3.73 -15.50
CA TYR A 335 0.10 4.69 -16.07
C TYR A 335 1.19 5.08 -15.06
N ALA A 336 0.82 5.40 -13.82
CA ALA A 336 1.77 5.75 -12.77
C ALA A 336 2.75 4.60 -12.49
N LEU A 337 2.25 3.37 -12.37
CA LEU A 337 3.08 2.19 -12.13
C LEU A 337 4.04 1.89 -13.28
N LYS A 338 3.59 2.03 -14.53
CA LYS A 338 4.41 1.73 -15.72
C LYS A 338 5.44 2.80 -16.04
N ASN A 339 5.14 4.06 -15.78
CA ASN A 339 5.95 5.17 -16.28
C ASN A 339 6.67 5.96 -15.19
N ASN A 340 6.14 6.00 -13.97
CA ASN A 340 6.65 6.89 -12.93
C ASN A 340 7.25 6.15 -11.72
N MET A 341 6.92 4.85 -11.54
CA MET A 341 7.41 4.09 -10.40
C MET A 341 8.87 3.63 -10.62
N PRO A 342 9.80 3.91 -9.71
CA PRO A 342 11.20 3.50 -9.85
C PRO A 342 11.42 2.02 -9.47
N ALA A 343 10.53 1.13 -9.94
CA ALA A 343 10.60 -0.32 -9.73
C ALA A 343 9.94 -1.04 -10.92
N PRO A 344 10.38 -2.26 -11.29
CA PRO A 344 9.75 -3.02 -12.36
C PRO A 344 8.29 -3.37 -12.02
N TYR A 345 7.39 -3.16 -12.96
CA TYR A 345 6.00 -3.54 -12.84
C TYR A 345 5.54 -4.39 -14.01
N MET A 346 5.01 -5.55 -13.71
CA MET A 346 4.29 -6.43 -14.63
C MET A 346 2.78 -6.29 -14.39
N ASP A 347 2.09 -5.79 -15.38
CA ASP A 347 0.64 -5.93 -15.48
C ASP A 347 0.34 -7.25 -16.20
N ILE A 348 -0.05 -8.27 -15.46
CA ILE A 348 -0.26 -9.61 -16.01
C ILE A 348 -1.27 -9.59 -17.16
N ASP A 349 -2.29 -8.75 -17.08
CA ASP A 349 -3.34 -8.68 -18.11
C ASP A 349 -2.80 -8.15 -19.45
N LEU A 350 -1.75 -7.34 -19.43
CA LEU A 350 -1.12 -6.76 -20.62
C LEU A 350 0.15 -7.51 -21.04
N ASP A 351 0.96 -7.94 -20.06
CA ASP A 351 2.30 -8.46 -20.32
C ASP A 351 2.35 -10.01 -20.42
N ASP A 352 1.30 -10.70 -19.91
CA ASP A 352 1.10 -12.16 -20.05
C ASP A 352 -0.39 -12.50 -20.29
N PRO A 353 -1.03 -11.93 -21.32
CA PRO A 353 -2.49 -12.05 -21.54
C PRO A 353 -2.94 -13.49 -21.75
N SER A 354 -2.06 -14.37 -22.22
CA SER A 354 -2.32 -15.81 -22.36
C SER A 354 -2.21 -16.58 -21.04
N ASN A 355 -1.67 -15.97 -19.98
CA ASN A 355 -1.41 -16.60 -18.68
C ASN A 355 -0.60 -17.89 -18.77
N THR A 356 0.45 -17.91 -19.60
CA THR A 356 1.25 -19.11 -19.86
C THR A 356 2.70 -18.99 -19.44
N ARG A 357 3.23 -17.79 -19.35
CA ARG A 357 4.66 -17.55 -19.11
C ARG A 357 4.96 -17.17 -17.67
N TYR A 358 4.33 -16.11 -17.18
CA TYR A 358 4.57 -15.53 -15.84
C TYR A 358 3.43 -15.75 -14.87
N SER A 359 2.31 -16.25 -15.38
CA SER A 359 1.11 -16.56 -14.64
C SER A 359 0.47 -17.84 -15.13
N VAL A 360 -0.61 -18.25 -14.48
CA VAL A 360 -1.48 -19.35 -14.90
C VAL A 360 -2.92 -19.01 -14.52
N SER A 361 -3.85 -19.30 -15.43
CA SER A 361 -5.29 -19.17 -15.19
C SER A 361 -5.91 -20.54 -14.96
N ILE A 362 -6.57 -20.74 -13.82
CA ILE A 362 -7.21 -22.01 -13.45
C ILE A 362 -8.68 -21.74 -13.14
N GLY A 363 -9.56 -22.36 -13.92
CA GLY A 363 -11.01 -22.12 -13.82
C GLY A 363 -11.45 -20.83 -14.50
N ASN A 364 -12.73 -20.47 -14.38
CA ASN A 364 -13.35 -19.38 -15.11
C ASN A 364 -13.71 -18.16 -14.24
N ASP A 365 -13.74 -18.30 -12.91
CA ASP A 365 -14.06 -17.18 -12.03
C ASP A 365 -12.89 -16.19 -12.01
N TYR A 366 -13.12 -15.01 -12.56
CA TYR A 366 -12.12 -13.94 -12.64
C TYR A 366 -11.57 -13.53 -11.27
N ARG A 367 -12.30 -13.78 -10.17
CA ARG A 367 -11.87 -13.45 -8.80
C ARG A 367 -10.82 -14.41 -8.25
N THR A 368 -10.78 -15.65 -8.79
CA THR A 368 -10.01 -16.76 -8.18
C THR A 368 -9.04 -17.44 -9.14
N ARG A 369 -9.20 -17.21 -10.46
CA ARG A 369 -8.52 -18.02 -11.48
C ARG A 369 -7.02 -17.76 -11.61
N LEU A 370 -6.55 -16.53 -11.36
CA LEU A 370 -5.19 -16.13 -11.73
C LEU A 370 -4.21 -16.40 -10.60
N ARG A 371 -3.11 -17.08 -10.93
CA ARG A 371 -2.03 -17.44 -9.99
C ARG A 371 -0.67 -17.19 -10.63
N THR A 372 0.34 -17.04 -9.78
CA THR A 372 1.75 -17.02 -10.18
C THR A 372 2.58 -17.86 -9.21
N SER A 373 3.92 -17.80 -9.32
CA SER A 373 4.88 -18.41 -8.41
C SER A 373 6.16 -17.58 -8.38
N THR A 374 6.99 -17.75 -7.37
CA THR A 374 8.30 -17.08 -7.34
C THR A 374 9.16 -17.49 -8.54
N GLU A 375 9.13 -18.75 -8.98
CA GLU A 375 9.83 -19.18 -10.20
C GLU A 375 9.39 -18.40 -11.44
N LYS A 376 8.07 -18.25 -11.65
CA LYS A 376 7.52 -17.52 -12.77
C LYS A 376 7.90 -16.03 -12.74
N LEU A 377 7.89 -15.43 -11.55
CA LEU A 377 8.28 -14.04 -11.35
C LEU A 377 9.80 -13.84 -11.55
N ARG A 378 10.65 -14.78 -11.13
CA ARG A 378 12.08 -14.77 -11.43
C ARG A 378 12.34 -14.85 -12.95
N ARG A 379 11.59 -15.71 -13.64
CA ARG A 379 11.65 -15.78 -15.10
C ARG A 379 11.28 -14.43 -15.75
N TRP A 380 10.21 -13.78 -15.29
CA TRP A 380 9.84 -12.45 -15.77
C TRP A 380 10.98 -11.44 -15.59
N LEU A 381 11.54 -11.35 -14.36
CA LEU A 381 12.62 -10.40 -14.08
C LEU A 381 13.87 -10.64 -14.94
N ALA A 382 14.21 -11.93 -15.16
CA ALA A 382 15.31 -12.33 -16.03
C ALA A 382 15.04 -12.00 -17.50
N ASP A 383 13.85 -12.32 -18.01
CA ASP A 383 13.47 -12.06 -19.40
C ASP A 383 13.46 -10.56 -19.74
N TRP A 384 13.13 -9.73 -18.76
CA TRP A 384 13.15 -8.27 -18.92
C TRP A 384 14.50 -7.64 -18.60
N GLY A 385 15.48 -8.43 -18.17
CA GLY A 385 16.82 -7.95 -17.81
C GLY A 385 16.85 -7.05 -16.58
N VAL A 386 15.86 -7.18 -15.68
CA VAL A 386 15.70 -6.34 -14.49
C VAL A 386 15.93 -7.11 -13.18
N GLU A 387 16.33 -8.39 -13.26
CA GLU A 387 16.78 -9.14 -12.08
C GLU A 387 18.14 -8.64 -11.63
N GLN A 388 18.24 -8.23 -10.39
CA GLN A 388 19.49 -7.74 -9.79
C GLN A 388 19.43 -7.81 -8.28
N ALA A 389 20.60 -7.81 -7.63
CA ALA A 389 20.69 -7.60 -6.18
C ALA A 389 20.12 -6.22 -5.84
N ALA A 390 19.04 -6.21 -5.05
CA ALA A 390 18.34 -4.96 -4.78
C ALA A 390 18.97 -4.13 -3.66
N GLY A 391 19.79 -4.74 -2.79
CA GLY A 391 20.34 -4.06 -1.61
C GLY A 391 19.21 -3.51 -0.72
N VAL A 392 18.24 -4.38 -0.40
CA VAL A 392 17.12 -4.02 0.48
C VAL A 392 17.64 -3.73 1.88
N ARG A 393 17.28 -2.58 2.44
CA ARG A 393 17.67 -2.21 3.80
C ARG A 393 17.08 -3.16 4.84
N GLY A 394 15.81 -3.54 4.68
CA GLY A 394 15.09 -4.47 5.56
C GLY A 394 14.72 -3.88 6.91
N PHE A 395 14.21 -4.76 7.77
CA PHE A 395 13.88 -4.43 9.16
C PHE A 395 15.08 -4.70 10.08
N THR A 396 14.96 -4.21 11.31
CA THR A 396 15.88 -4.58 12.39
C THR A 396 15.28 -5.68 13.26
N PHE A 397 16.08 -6.68 13.55
CA PHE A 397 15.68 -7.84 14.35
C PHE A 397 16.56 -7.96 15.59
N GLY A 398 15.96 -8.35 16.71
CA GLY A 398 16.68 -8.45 17.95
C GLY A 398 15.84 -9.03 19.08
N ASP A 399 16.39 -8.92 20.29
CA ASP A 399 15.74 -9.38 21.51
C ASP A 399 14.43 -8.64 21.75
N LEU A 400 13.61 -9.19 22.65
CA LEU A 400 12.35 -8.58 23.05
C LEU A 400 12.63 -7.23 23.73
N PRO A 401 12.07 -6.11 23.24
CA PRO A 401 12.19 -4.83 23.92
C PRO A 401 11.56 -4.88 25.32
N GLY A 402 12.05 -4.07 26.24
CA GLY A 402 11.42 -3.90 27.56
C GLY A 402 10.13 -3.07 27.44
N GLY A 403 9.23 -3.21 28.44
CA GLY A 403 8.09 -2.30 28.61
C GLY A 403 6.85 -2.62 27.75
N GLY A 404 6.77 -3.77 27.08
CA GLY A 404 5.59 -4.19 26.34
C GLY A 404 4.38 -4.46 27.24
N ALA A 405 3.18 -4.07 26.77
CA ALA A 405 1.92 -4.43 27.41
C ALA A 405 1.47 -5.84 26.99
N PRO A 406 0.78 -6.62 27.85
CA PRO A 406 0.21 -7.90 27.42
C PRO A 406 -0.68 -7.74 26.19
N ALA A 407 -0.52 -8.63 25.19
CA ALA A 407 -1.29 -8.63 23.96
C ALA A 407 -1.38 -10.05 23.38
N THR A 408 -2.06 -10.94 24.10
CA THR A 408 -2.28 -12.31 23.66
C THR A 408 -3.41 -12.42 22.63
N SER A 409 -4.29 -11.43 22.56
CA SER A 409 -5.27 -11.28 21.50
C SER A 409 -5.23 -9.87 20.91
N ILE A 410 -5.49 -9.76 19.59
CA ILE A 410 -5.51 -8.50 18.85
C ILE A 410 -6.76 -8.51 17.98
N SER A 411 -7.48 -7.39 17.92
CA SER A 411 -8.60 -7.19 17.00
C SER A 411 -8.41 -5.91 16.19
N ILE A 412 -8.48 -6.05 14.86
CA ILE A 412 -8.38 -4.94 13.92
C ILE A 412 -9.75 -4.77 13.26
N PRO A 413 -10.40 -3.59 13.42
CA PRO A 413 -11.79 -3.39 13.02
C PRO A 413 -11.94 -3.12 11.52
N TYR A 414 -11.35 -3.97 10.67
CA TYR A 414 -11.63 -3.94 9.24
C TYR A 414 -13.10 -4.29 8.97
N PRO A 415 -13.65 -3.94 7.80
CA PRO A 415 -15.08 -4.06 7.52
C PRO A 415 -15.61 -5.48 7.74
N SER A 416 -16.59 -5.64 8.63
CA SER A 416 -17.17 -6.94 8.96
C SER A 416 -18.16 -7.44 7.89
N GLY A 417 -18.82 -6.53 7.17
CA GLY A 417 -19.84 -6.88 6.16
C GLY A 417 -19.30 -7.72 4.99
N THR A 418 -18.00 -7.66 4.73
CA THR A 418 -17.31 -8.45 3.71
C THR A 418 -16.48 -9.60 4.29
N GLY A 419 -16.60 -9.84 5.61
CA GLY A 419 -15.82 -10.85 6.32
C GLY A 419 -14.33 -10.52 6.40
N SER A 420 -13.97 -9.24 6.31
CA SER A 420 -12.56 -8.80 6.40
C SER A 420 -12.12 -8.47 7.82
N GLN A 421 -13.01 -8.55 8.81
CA GLN A 421 -12.67 -8.33 10.22
C GLN A 421 -11.59 -9.30 10.67
N VAL A 422 -10.54 -8.76 11.23
CA VAL A 422 -9.30 -9.49 11.54
C VAL A 422 -9.12 -9.61 13.04
N SER A 423 -8.72 -10.79 13.49
CA SER A 423 -8.18 -10.97 14.84
C SER A 423 -6.98 -11.90 14.85
N TYR A 424 -6.18 -11.80 15.89
CA TYR A 424 -5.04 -12.68 16.14
C TYR A 424 -5.10 -13.23 17.55
N GLN A 425 -4.60 -14.45 17.71
CA GLN A 425 -4.39 -15.10 19.01
C GLN A 425 -2.92 -15.53 19.09
N TYR A 426 -2.23 -15.12 20.13
CA TYR A 426 -0.85 -15.52 20.36
C TYR A 426 -0.80 -16.96 20.84
N ASP A 427 -0.01 -17.80 20.17
CA ASP A 427 0.30 -19.16 20.57
C ASP A 427 1.70 -19.21 21.18
N PRO A 428 1.82 -19.31 22.52
CA PRO A 428 3.13 -19.37 23.17
C PRO A 428 3.90 -20.65 22.86
N GLY A 429 3.23 -21.72 22.37
CA GLY A 429 3.88 -22.97 22.03
C GLY A 429 4.79 -22.87 20.80
N ASN A 430 4.44 -22.00 19.85
CA ASN A 430 5.24 -21.75 18.65
C ASN A 430 5.74 -20.30 18.53
N GLY A 431 5.32 -19.42 19.47
CA GLY A 431 5.74 -18.03 19.52
C GLY A 431 5.19 -17.16 18.38
N ARG A 432 3.99 -17.48 17.88
CA ARG A 432 3.36 -16.83 16.72
C ARG A 432 1.95 -16.33 17.04
N TYR A 433 1.54 -15.31 16.31
CA TYR A 433 0.16 -14.86 16.26
C TYR A 433 -0.61 -15.61 15.18
N LEU A 434 -1.55 -16.44 15.57
CA LEU A 434 -2.45 -17.16 14.68
C LEU A 434 -3.57 -16.24 14.20
N ARG A 435 -3.78 -16.18 12.89
CA ARG A 435 -4.71 -15.21 12.28
C ARG A 435 -6.09 -15.82 12.07
N PHE A 436 -7.11 -14.98 12.35
CA PHE A 436 -8.52 -15.26 12.11
C PHE A 436 -9.12 -14.17 11.22
N LEU A 437 -10.06 -14.55 10.38
CA LEU A 437 -10.76 -13.67 9.46
C LEU A 437 -12.26 -13.91 9.58
N GLY A 438 -13.02 -12.89 10.00
CA GLY A 438 -14.45 -13.06 10.31
C GLY A 438 -14.72 -14.10 11.40
N GLY A 439 -13.80 -14.26 12.35
CA GLY A 439 -13.90 -15.24 13.44
C GLY A 439 -13.49 -16.67 13.10
N ALA A 440 -13.22 -16.99 11.82
CA ALA A 440 -12.71 -18.28 11.38
C ALA A 440 -11.19 -18.27 11.21
N ALA A 441 -10.51 -19.39 11.48
CA ALA A 441 -9.09 -19.55 11.18
C ALA A 441 -8.81 -19.27 9.71
N GLN A 442 -7.91 -18.34 9.40
CA GLN A 442 -7.48 -18.12 8.03
C GLN A 442 -6.45 -19.15 7.64
N LEU A 443 -6.75 -19.93 6.61
CA LEU A 443 -5.87 -20.98 6.11
C LEU A 443 -5.10 -20.49 4.88
N ASP A 444 -3.89 -20.99 4.71
CA ASP A 444 -3.15 -20.90 3.45
C ASP A 444 -3.48 -22.12 2.58
N GLY A 445 -3.87 -21.87 1.34
CA GLY A 445 -4.29 -22.92 0.41
C GLY A 445 -3.14 -23.82 -0.09
N ASN A 446 -1.87 -23.39 0.02
CA ASN A 446 -0.72 -24.24 -0.31
C ASN A 446 -0.44 -25.28 0.78
N THR A 447 -0.51 -24.85 2.03
CA THR A 447 -0.11 -25.67 3.19
C THR A 447 -1.28 -26.33 3.88
N GLY A 448 -2.50 -25.78 3.73
CA GLY A 448 -3.67 -26.15 4.50
C GLY A 448 -3.60 -25.77 5.98
N ALA A 449 -2.50 -25.17 6.42
CA ALA A 449 -2.30 -24.72 7.80
C ALA A 449 -2.89 -23.33 8.04
N GLN A 450 -3.19 -23.05 9.31
CA GLN A 450 -3.59 -21.71 9.72
C GLN A 450 -2.42 -20.73 9.56
N VAL A 451 -2.71 -19.54 9.03
CA VAL A 451 -1.76 -18.44 8.92
C VAL A 451 -1.33 -18.00 10.31
N GLY A 452 -0.03 -17.94 10.52
CA GLY A 452 0.57 -17.46 11.76
C GLY A 452 1.86 -16.71 11.45
N VAL A 453 2.11 -15.63 12.19
CA VAL A 453 3.29 -14.77 12.00
C VAL A 453 3.95 -14.44 13.32
N GLU A 454 5.24 -14.19 13.30
CA GLU A 454 6.03 -13.82 14.47
C GLU A 454 5.75 -12.38 14.91
N ASN A 455 5.45 -11.50 13.93
CA ASN A 455 5.18 -10.10 14.18
C ASN A 455 3.88 -9.67 13.51
N VAL A 456 3.05 -8.93 14.25
CA VAL A 456 1.93 -8.17 13.69
C VAL A 456 2.24 -6.70 13.91
N VAL A 457 2.13 -5.90 12.86
CA VAL A 457 2.32 -4.46 12.91
C VAL A 457 1.03 -3.78 12.48
N VAL A 458 0.52 -2.88 13.29
CA VAL A 458 -0.48 -1.91 12.87
C VAL A 458 0.25 -0.62 12.51
N GLN A 459 0.21 -0.28 11.24
CA GLN A 459 0.80 0.94 10.69
C GLN A 459 -0.32 1.92 10.35
N TYR A 460 -0.46 2.98 11.13
CA TYR A 460 -1.45 4.01 10.88
C TYR A 460 -0.95 4.96 9.79
N VAL A 461 -1.77 5.12 8.75
CA VAL A 461 -1.46 5.94 7.58
C VAL A 461 -2.69 6.76 7.20
N PRO A 462 -2.57 8.05 6.87
CA PRO A 462 -3.68 8.81 6.32
C PRO A 462 -4.26 8.15 5.07
N HIS A 463 -5.57 7.91 5.06
CA HIS A 463 -6.31 7.34 3.93
C HIS A 463 -6.95 8.47 3.11
N GLN A 464 -6.18 9.01 2.18
CA GLN A 464 -6.61 10.13 1.35
C GLN A 464 -7.34 9.61 0.09
N VAL A 465 -8.64 9.89 -0.01
CA VAL A 465 -9.41 9.61 -1.24
C VAL A 465 -8.94 10.57 -2.34
N THR A 466 -8.65 10.04 -3.52
CA THR A 466 -8.16 10.79 -4.68
C THR A 466 -9.25 11.00 -5.73
N ASP A 467 -8.96 11.74 -6.79
CA ASP A 467 -9.84 11.89 -7.95
C ASP A 467 -9.73 10.72 -8.96
N ILE A 468 -8.80 9.79 -8.76
CA ILE A 468 -8.59 8.62 -9.61
C ILE A 468 -9.77 7.65 -9.45
N VAL A 469 -10.46 7.34 -10.54
CA VAL A 469 -11.56 6.36 -10.57
C VAL A 469 -10.98 4.97 -10.82
N GLU A 470 -11.30 4.02 -9.93
CA GLU A 470 -10.76 2.65 -9.98
C GLU A 470 -11.65 1.67 -10.74
N ASP A 471 -12.95 1.93 -10.81
CA ASP A 471 -13.91 1.01 -11.40
C ASP A 471 -15.07 1.74 -12.10
N SER A 472 -15.91 0.96 -12.80
CA SER A 472 -17.09 1.46 -13.50
C SER A 472 -18.21 1.98 -12.57
N LEU A 473 -18.10 1.74 -11.26
CA LEU A 473 -19.02 2.24 -10.25
C LEU A 473 -18.63 3.62 -9.75
N GLY A 474 -17.48 4.15 -10.20
CA GLY A 474 -16.96 5.44 -9.79
C GLY A 474 -16.26 5.43 -8.43
N SER A 475 -15.89 4.25 -7.93
CA SER A 475 -15.11 4.13 -6.70
C SER A 475 -13.74 4.81 -6.85
N ARG A 476 -13.37 5.61 -5.86
CA ARG A 476 -12.16 6.42 -5.93
C ARG A 476 -10.98 5.77 -5.23
N SER A 477 -9.81 5.86 -5.85
CA SER A 477 -8.55 5.35 -5.30
C SER A 477 -8.21 5.99 -3.97
N ILE A 478 -7.56 5.24 -3.10
CA ILE A 478 -7.06 5.71 -1.81
C ILE A 478 -5.55 5.85 -1.89
N ARG A 479 -5.04 7.03 -1.58
CA ARG A 479 -3.61 7.26 -1.44
C ARG A 479 -3.17 6.89 -0.04
N LEU A 480 -2.23 5.95 0.04
CA LEU A 480 -1.61 5.45 1.27
C LEU A 480 -0.10 5.62 1.15
N LYS A 481 0.44 6.70 1.69
CA LYS A 481 1.89 6.97 1.64
C LYS A 481 2.61 6.13 2.68
N LEU A 482 3.48 5.22 2.26
CA LEU A 482 4.23 4.31 3.13
C LEU A 482 5.62 4.81 3.51
N PHE A 483 5.92 6.07 3.27
CA PHE A 483 7.15 6.73 3.71
C PHE A 483 6.80 8.02 4.46
N GLY A 484 7.76 8.52 5.26
CA GLY A 484 7.51 9.53 6.28
C GLY A 484 7.43 8.89 7.65
N SER A 485 6.50 9.31 8.48
CA SER A 485 6.29 8.76 9.82
C SER A 485 4.83 8.83 10.23
N GLY A 486 4.46 7.99 11.19
CA GLY A 486 3.12 7.97 11.75
C GLY A 486 3.03 7.03 12.96
N PRO A 487 1.90 6.97 13.66
CA PRO A 487 1.73 6.04 14.77
C PRO A 487 1.85 4.59 14.30
N ALA A 488 2.32 3.70 15.18
CA ALA A 488 2.35 2.27 14.98
C ALA A 488 2.16 1.52 16.29
N ILE A 489 1.73 0.27 16.17
CA ILE A 489 1.79 -0.69 17.28
C ILE A 489 2.47 -1.94 16.74
N VAL A 490 3.56 -2.34 17.37
CA VAL A 490 4.24 -3.61 17.06
C VAL A 490 3.81 -4.66 18.07
N PHE A 491 3.37 -5.80 17.61
CA PHE A 491 3.01 -6.96 18.42
C PHE A 491 3.99 -8.09 18.14
N ARG A 492 4.64 -8.56 19.17
CA ARG A 492 5.52 -9.73 19.14
C ARG A 492 5.56 -10.41 20.51
N ASP A 493 5.78 -11.69 20.53
CA ASP A 493 5.94 -12.48 21.78
C ASP A 493 4.82 -12.29 22.80
N GLY A 494 3.57 -12.10 22.36
CA GLY A 494 2.41 -11.89 23.22
C GLY A 494 2.35 -10.51 23.88
N GLN A 495 3.11 -9.54 23.36
CA GLN A 495 3.18 -8.17 23.88
C GLN A 495 2.95 -7.14 22.78
N ALA A 496 2.45 -5.98 23.17
CA ALA A 496 2.24 -4.80 22.34
C ALA A 496 3.25 -3.71 22.70
N PHE A 497 3.79 -3.07 21.70
CA PHE A 497 4.73 -1.96 21.79
C PHE A 497 4.17 -0.79 20.96
N PRO A 498 3.39 0.11 21.58
CA PRO A 498 2.96 1.35 20.93
C PRO A 498 4.18 2.25 20.63
N GLY A 499 4.09 2.98 19.53
CA GLY A 499 5.16 3.86 19.10
C GLY A 499 4.88 4.50 17.74
N ILE A 500 5.94 4.72 16.98
CA ILE A 500 5.86 5.29 15.63
C ILE A 500 6.57 4.39 14.62
N TRP A 501 6.07 4.40 13.40
CA TRP A 501 6.82 3.93 12.24
C TRP A 501 7.52 5.12 11.58
N ARG A 502 8.67 4.89 10.97
CA ARG A 502 9.42 5.88 10.21
C ARG A 502 10.11 5.22 9.02
N SER A 503 9.95 5.82 7.85
CA SER A 503 10.66 5.52 6.61
C SER A 503 11.17 6.85 6.05
N GLU A 504 12.48 7.01 5.88
CA GLU A 504 13.08 8.30 5.56
C GLU A 504 12.94 8.67 4.09
N SER A 505 12.83 7.65 3.24
CA SER A 505 12.68 7.83 1.80
C SER A 505 11.76 6.75 1.22
N GLN A 506 11.34 6.95 -0.02
CA GLN A 506 10.56 5.95 -0.75
C GLN A 506 11.33 4.63 -0.99
N GLY A 507 12.63 4.61 -0.80
CA GLY A 507 13.46 3.41 -0.97
C GLY A 507 13.81 2.70 0.34
N ASP A 508 13.25 3.12 1.48
CA ASP A 508 13.58 2.60 2.79
C ASP A 508 12.40 1.88 3.43
N THR A 509 12.62 0.65 3.85
CA THR A 509 11.65 -0.08 4.67
C THR A 509 11.41 0.65 5.98
N PRO A 510 10.17 0.66 6.51
CA PRO A 510 9.86 1.33 7.76
C PRO A 510 10.60 0.67 8.93
N ARG A 511 10.99 1.47 9.91
CA ARG A 511 11.45 1.06 11.23
C ARG A 511 10.49 1.55 12.30
N PHE A 512 10.53 0.94 13.46
CA PHE A 512 9.59 1.20 14.54
C PHE A 512 10.34 1.69 15.77
N TYR A 513 9.78 2.70 16.45
CA TYR A 513 10.42 3.34 17.59
C TYR A 513 9.40 3.54 18.70
N GLY A 514 9.80 3.27 19.92
CA GLY A 514 9.01 3.55 21.12
C GLY A 514 8.89 5.05 21.42
N GLU A 515 8.06 5.40 22.40
CA GLU A 515 7.88 6.79 22.83
C GLU A 515 9.18 7.40 23.40
N ASP A 516 10.07 6.58 23.91
CA ASP A 516 11.39 6.96 24.40
C ASP A 516 12.43 7.15 23.27
N GLY A 517 12.03 6.92 22.01
CA GLY A 517 12.90 6.98 20.84
C GLY A 517 13.77 5.74 20.64
N SER A 518 13.67 4.73 21.51
CA SER A 518 14.37 3.46 21.30
C SER A 518 13.75 2.68 20.13
N GLU A 519 14.59 1.98 19.36
CA GLU A 519 14.08 1.15 18.25
C GLU A 519 13.39 -0.10 18.79
N ILE A 520 12.20 -0.39 18.26
CA ILE A 520 11.45 -1.61 18.54
C ILE A 520 11.88 -2.66 17.52
N PHE A 521 12.77 -3.58 17.93
CA PHE A 521 13.22 -4.67 17.08
C PHE A 521 12.12 -5.69 16.83
N LEU A 522 12.00 -6.17 15.59
CA LEU A 522 11.13 -7.27 15.24
C LEU A 522 11.75 -8.61 15.71
N LYS A 523 10.90 -9.60 15.94
CA LYS A 523 11.31 -10.98 16.13
C LYS A 523 11.70 -11.59 14.79
N PRO A 524 12.82 -12.32 14.68
CA PRO A 524 13.12 -13.04 13.45
C PRO A 524 11.95 -13.95 13.03
N GLY A 525 11.45 -13.77 11.82
CA GLY A 525 10.29 -14.47 11.27
C GLY A 525 9.45 -13.58 10.35
N HIS A 526 8.27 -14.05 10.00
CA HIS A 526 7.35 -13.38 9.09
C HIS A 526 6.63 -12.22 9.79
N THR A 527 6.33 -11.18 9.02
CA THR A 527 5.65 -9.99 9.53
C THR A 527 4.37 -9.72 8.75
N TRP A 528 3.27 -9.50 9.47
CA TRP A 528 2.02 -9.00 8.89
C TRP A 528 1.82 -7.54 9.25
N ILE A 529 1.77 -6.67 8.24
CA ILE A 529 1.58 -5.22 8.39
C ILE A 529 0.16 -4.87 7.97
N SER A 530 -0.64 -4.42 8.94
CA SER A 530 -1.98 -3.91 8.72
C SER A 530 -1.92 -2.39 8.59
N VAL A 531 -2.14 -1.88 7.37
CA VAL A 531 -2.21 -0.44 7.10
C VAL A 531 -3.62 0.04 7.40
N THR A 532 -3.76 0.88 8.41
CA THR A 532 -5.05 1.31 8.95
C THR A 532 -5.22 2.83 8.92
N PRO A 533 -6.47 3.34 8.84
CA PRO A 533 -6.77 4.75 9.08
C PRO A 533 -6.34 5.20 10.46
N LEU A 534 -6.10 6.51 10.61
CA LEU A 534 -5.63 7.10 11.87
C LEU A 534 -6.64 6.97 13.03
N ASP A 535 -7.92 6.81 12.72
CA ASP A 535 -9.03 6.73 13.67
C ASP A 535 -9.43 5.29 14.03
N TYR A 536 -8.73 4.28 13.49
CA TYR A 536 -9.03 2.88 13.85
C TYR A 536 -8.62 2.59 15.28
N ALA A 537 -9.60 2.19 16.11
CA ALA A 537 -9.38 1.74 17.47
C ALA A 537 -8.98 0.25 17.48
N ILE A 538 -7.70 -0.03 17.66
CA ILE A 538 -7.20 -1.40 17.79
C ILE A 538 -7.38 -1.85 19.23
N SER A 539 -8.04 -2.98 19.42
CA SER A 539 -8.16 -3.58 20.75
C SER A 539 -7.22 -4.77 20.91
N TYR A 540 -6.58 -4.87 22.07
CA TYR A 540 -5.70 -6.00 22.43
C TYR A 540 -5.70 -6.24 23.92
N GLN A 541 -5.39 -7.46 24.34
CA GLN A 541 -5.34 -7.89 25.74
C GLN A 541 -4.36 -9.05 25.96
#